data_33730fe99871e381ac2512752262aa79
#
_entry.id   33730fe99871e381ac2512752262aa79
#
_cell.length_a   1.000
_cell.length_b   1.000
_cell.length_c   1.000
_cell.angle_alpha   90.00
_cell.angle_beta   90.00
_cell.angle_gamma   90.00
#
_symmetry.space_group_name_H-M   'P 1'
#
loop_
_entity.id
_entity.type
_entity.pdbx_description
1 polymer ?
#
loop_
_entity_poly.entity_id
_entity_poly.type
_entity_poly.pdbx_seq_one_letter_code
_entity_poly.pdbx_strand_id
1 'polypeptide(L)'
;MKTIAEIERATGELTAIRRDIHAHPETAFEETRTSALVAEKLRSWGIEVHTGFGKTGLVGVLRGGSGKKTIGLRADMDALPMPEHNRFGHASTVAGKMHGCGHDGHTTMLLGAAQYLAEHRDFDGTVHFIFQPAEENGNAGARAMMQDGLFDKFPCDAVFGIHNMPGMPVNQFGFRSGPAMASSNRFTITIKGVGGHAAQPHKSVDTIIIASEMVGVLQTVVSRNKDPLDSAVLSVTQIHAGDAFNVIPSEAVIRGTVRTYTTEALDTIEDAIRRIATTLPQVYGGTGELDFIRAYPPLVNWEKETAFAAQVAEATFGKENVDTTIPAFMGAEDFSFYLEAVPGAYLFLGNGDGAHRQEQYEGMGPCMLHNPNYDFNDALLPVGATYWVKLVQAFLSDGTSTSKAAG
;
A
#
# COMPACT_ATOMS: atom_id res chain seq x y z
N MET A 1 8.80 25.85 -3.51
CA MET A 1 7.88 25.10 -4.40
C MET A 1 6.69 25.97 -4.77
N LYS A 2 6.19 25.88 -6.01
CA LYS A 2 4.98 26.63 -6.40
C LYS A 2 3.77 25.72 -6.28
N THR A 3 3.06 25.82 -5.17
CA THR A 3 1.71 25.25 -5.00
C THR A 3 0.67 26.16 -5.65
N ILE A 4 -0.52 25.66 -5.91
CA ILE A 4 -1.65 26.46 -6.34
C ILE A 4 -2.05 27.37 -5.17
N ALA A 5 -2.09 28.71 -5.39
CA ALA A 5 -2.29 29.69 -4.32
C ALA A 5 -3.63 29.50 -3.55
N GLU A 6 -4.65 28.99 -4.19
CA GLU A 6 -5.95 28.70 -3.55
C GLU A 6 -5.87 27.49 -2.64
N ILE A 7 -5.20 26.44 -3.08
CA ILE A 7 -4.93 25.24 -2.25
C ILE A 7 -4.01 25.59 -1.07
N GLU A 8 -3.00 26.45 -1.30
CA GLU A 8 -2.14 26.96 -0.23
C GLU A 8 -2.94 27.73 0.84
N ARG A 9 -3.90 28.58 0.42
CA ARG A 9 -4.80 29.28 1.36
C ARG A 9 -5.72 28.32 2.13
N ALA A 10 -6.08 27.18 1.55
CA ALA A 10 -6.91 26.17 2.17
C ALA A 10 -6.14 25.23 3.11
N THR A 11 -4.80 25.36 3.25
CA THR A 11 -3.96 24.47 4.06
C THR A 11 -4.49 24.30 5.48
N GLY A 12 -5.00 25.36 6.12
CA GLY A 12 -5.57 25.28 7.47
C GLY A 12 -6.80 24.37 7.54
N GLU A 13 -7.70 24.43 6.54
CA GLU A 13 -8.86 23.54 6.45
C GLU A 13 -8.42 22.09 6.17
N LEU A 14 -7.51 21.88 5.24
CA LEU A 14 -6.96 20.56 4.92
C LEU A 14 -6.29 19.94 6.15
N THR A 15 -5.48 20.71 6.89
CA THR A 15 -4.87 20.26 8.14
C THR A 15 -5.93 19.85 9.17
N ALA A 16 -7.01 20.62 9.29
CA ALA A 16 -8.09 20.27 10.22
C ALA A 16 -8.78 18.95 9.84
N ILE A 17 -9.03 18.73 8.54
CA ILE A 17 -9.62 17.47 8.03
C ILE A 17 -8.68 16.31 8.32
N ARG A 18 -7.38 16.40 7.96
CA ARG A 18 -6.40 15.35 8.19
C ARG A 18 -6.31 14.98 9.67
N ARG A 19 -6.21 15.97 10.54
CA ARG A 19 -6.10 15.78 11.99
C ARG A 19 -7.36 15.23 12.61
N ASP A 20 -8.52 15.55 12.07
CA ASP A 20 -9.79 14.96 12.49
C ASP A 20 -9.88 13.47 12.12
N ILE A 21 -9.45 13.10 10.90
CA ILE A 21 -9.34 11.68 10.49
C ILE A 21 -8.34 10.95 11.38
N HIS A 22 -7.16 11.54 11.62
CA HIS A 22 -6.11 10.97 12.48
C HIS A 22 -6.60 10.67 13.89
N ALA A 23 -7.36 11.60 14.49
CA ALA A 23 -7.90 11.45 15.85
C ALA A 23 -8.99 10.37 15.97
N HIS A 24 -9.58 9.95 14.85
CA HIS A 24 -10.67 8.97 14.80
C HIS A 24 -10.36 7.81 13.85
N PRO A 25 -9.26 7.06 14.07
CA PRO A 25 -8.81 6.01 13.17
C PRO A 25 -9.78 4.83 13.14
N GLU A 26 -10.09 4.38 11.94
CA GLU A 26 -10.91 3.21 11.66
C GLU A 26 -10.09 2.19 10.87
N THR A 27 -10.13 0.93 11.28
CA THR A 27 -9.36 -0.14 10.65
C THR A 27 -10.11 -0.76 9.48
N ALA A 28 -9.40 -1.59 8.74
CA ALA A 28 -9.86 -2.24 7.51
C ALA A 28 -11.34 -2.67 7.51
N PHE A 29 -12.10 -2.19 6.56
CA PHE A 29 -13.54 -2.39 6.37
C PHE A 29 -14.45 -1.86 7.49
N GLU A 30 -13.91 -1.01 8.38
CA GLU A 30 -14.65 -0.33 9.44
C GLU A 30 -14.65 1.20 9.24
N GLU A 31 -14.13 1.72 8.13
CA GLU A 31 -13.92 3.16 7.81
C GLU A 31 -15.25 3.89 7.53
N THR A 32 -16.26 3.67 8.36
CA THR A 32 -17.62 4.19 8.15
C THR A 32 -17.70 5.70 8.35
N ARG A 33 -17.03 6.23 9.39
CA ARG A 33 -16.97 7.65 9.67
C ARG A 33 -16.14 8.40 8.62
N THR A 34 -14.95 7.89 8.30
CA THR A 34 -14.05 8.47 7.30
C THR A 34 -14.72 8.49 5.93
N SER A 35 -15.32 7.38 5.51
CA SER A 35 -16.09 7.30 4.26
C SER A 35 -17.26 8.30 4.22
N ALA A 36 -18.00 8.44 5.33
CA ALA A 36 -19.11 9.40 5.40
C ALA A 36 -18.63 10.84 5.30
N LEU A 37 -17.53 11.20 5.99
CA LEU A 37 -16.91 12.51 5.92
C LEU A 37 -16.45 12.84 4.49
N VAL A 38 -15.76 11.92 3.82
CA VAL A 38 -15.32 12.06 2.44
C VAL A 38 -16.52 12.25 1.51
N ALA A 39 -17.54 11.41 1.63
CA ALA A 39 -18.75 11.49 0.82
C ALA A 39 -19.50 12.83 1.00
N GLU A 40 -19.59 13.33 2.24
CA GLU A 40 -20.20 14.61 2.56
C GLU A 40 -19.44 15.78 1.90
N LYS A 41 -18.11 15.80 2.06
CA LYS A 41 -17.25 16.82 1.44
C LYS A 41 -17.39 16.84 -0.08
N LEU A 42 -17.27 15.70 -0.74
CA LEU A 42 -17.41 15.60 -2.18
C LEU A 42 -18.78 16.08 -2.67
N ARG A 43 -19.88 15.68 -2.01
CA ARG A 43 -21.23 16.13 -2.34
C ARG A 43 -21.40 17.64 -2.14
N SER A 44 -20.81 18.20 -1.09
CA SER A 44 -20.88 19.64 -0.82
C SER A 44 -20.24 20.49 -1.93
N TRP A 45 -19.27 19.92 -2.64
CA TRP A 45 -18.62 20.56 -3.81
C TRP A 45 -19.29 20.20 -5.15
N GLY A 46 -20.45 19.53 -5.13
CA GLY A 46 -21.19 19.15 -6.33
C GLY A 46 -20.57 18.02 -7.13
N ILE A 47 -19.77 17.17 -6.50
CA ILE A 47 -19.21 15.95 -7.08
C ILE A 47 -20.22 14.80 -6.89
N GLU A 48 -20.48 14.04 -7.94
CA GLU A 48 -21.32 12.83 -7.90
C GLU A 48 -20.60 11.75 -7.08
N VAL A 49 -21.29 11.11 -6.10
CA VAL A 49 -20.65 10.16 -5.16
C VAL A 49 -21.37 8.82 -5.16
N HIS A 50 -20.61 7.76 -5.39
CA HIS A 50 -21.05 6.36 -5.34
C HIS A 50 -20.34 5.65 -4.20
N THR A 51 -21.09 5.10 -3.25
CA THR A 51 -20.58 4.45 -2.03
C THR A 51 -20.78 2.94 -2.06
N GLY A 52 -20.10 2.21 -1.17
CA GLY A 52 -20.31 0.78 -0.94
C GLY A 52 -19.44 -0.13 -1.79
N PHE A 53 -18.35 0.36 -2.39
CA PHE A 53 -17.32 -0.44 -3.03
C PHE A 53 -16.33 -0.94 -1.99
N GLY A 54 -16.10 -2.26 -1.93
CA GLY A 54 -15.29 -2.84 -0.86
C GLY A 54 -15.86 -2.49 0.52
N LYS A 55 -17.19 -2.53 0.70
CA LYS A 55 -17.97 -2.13 1.89
C LYS A 55 -17.98 -0.62 2.16
N THR A 56 -16.84 -0.04 2.55
CA THR A 56 -16.71 1.35 3.03
C THR A 56 -16.09 2.29 1.99
N GLY A 57 -15.55 1.77 0.90
CA GLY A 57 -14.98 2.56 -0.18
C GLY A 57 -16.03 3.33 -1.00
N LEU A 58 -15.57 4.38 -1.66
CA LEU A 58 -16.41 5.22 -2.50
C LEU A 58 -15.66 5.80 -3.70
N VAL A 59 -16.43 6.23 -4.70
CA VAL A 59 -15.92 6.91 -5.89
C VAL A 59 -16.64 8.23 -6.08
N GLY A 60 -15.87 9.33 -6.16
CA GLY A 60 -16.36 10.62 -6.62
C GLY A 60 -16.15 10.75 -8.13
N VAL A 61 -17.15 11.22 -8.86
CA VAL A 61 -17.09 11.42 -10.32
C VAL A 61 -17.24 12.90 -10.66
N LEU A 62 -16.24 13.46 -11.32
CA LEU A 62 -16.25 14.85 -11.76
C LEU A 62 -15.97 14.93 -13.26
N ARG A 63 -16.86 15.61 -14.00
CA ARG A 63 -16.75 15.82 -15.45
C ARG A 63 -16.39 17.26 -15.77
N GLY A 64 -15.43 17.42 -16.67
CA GLY A 64 -15.07 18.70 -17.30
C GLY A 64 -15.14 18.57 -18.82
N GLY A 65 -15.59 19.62 -19.51
CA GLY A 65 -15.70 19.63 -20.98
C GLY A 65 -16.54 18.51 -21.58
N SER A 66 -16.18 18.04 -22.79
CA SER A 66 -16.87 17.01 -23.55
C SER A 66 -16.00 15.80 -23.89
N GLY A 67 -14.74 15.83 -23.46
CA GLY A 67 -13.76 14.77 -23.67
C GLY A 67 -14.17 13.44 -23.08
N LYS A 68 -13.66 12.35 -23.68
CA LYS A 68 -13.97 10.99 -23.26
C LYS A 68 -12.90 10.34 -22.41
N LYS A 69 -11.74 10.98 -22.31
CA LYS A 69 -10.64 10.46 -21.47
C LYS A 69 -11.02 10.44 -20.00
N THR A 70 -10.54 9.43 -19.31
CA THR A 70 -10.84 9.19 -17.90
C THR A 70 -9.56 8.94 -17.12
N ILE A 71 -9.44 9.54 -15.93
CA ILE A 71 -8.32 9.33 -15.01
C ILE A 71 -8.84 8.92 -13.64
N GLY A 72 -8.25 7.88 -13.05
CA GLY A 72 -8.48 7.49 -11.67
C GLY A 72 -7.38 8.01 -10.75
N LEU A 73 -7.76 8.63 -9.64
CA LEU A 73 -6.86 9.04 -8.56
C LEU A 73 -7.26 8.30 -7.28
N ARG A 74 -6.31 7.60 -6.67
CA ARG A 74 -6.59 6.78 -5.48
C ARG A 74 -5.96 7.36 -4.21
N ALA A 75 -6.72 7.33 -3.15
CA ALA A 75 -6.25 7.43 -1.77
C ALA A 75 -6.85 6.31 -0.94
N ASP A 76 -6.05 5.72 -0.07
CA ASP A 76 -6.47 4.79 0.98
C ASP A 76 -7.04 5.53 2.19
N MET A 77 -7.88 4.85 3.01
CA MET A 77 -8.57 5.49 4.13
C MET A 77 -8.35 4.79 5.47
N ASP A 78 -7.88 3.55 5.48
CA ASP A 78 -7.82 2.74 6.69
C ASP A 78 -6.64 3.08 7.59
N ALA A 79 -6.82 2.77 8.89
CA ALA A 79 -5.82 2.88 9.93
C ALA A 79 -5.31 1.49 10.34
N LEU A 80 -4.25 1.47 11.16
CA LEU A 80 -3.63 0.27 11.70
C LEU A 80 -4.17 -0.09 13.10
N PRO A 81 -4.32 -1.40 13.42
CA PRO A 81 -4.61 -1.88 14.76
C PRO A 81 -3.34 -1.87 15.62
N MET A 82 -2.86 -0.67 15.98
CA MET A 82 -1.67 -0.46 16.78
C MET A 82 -1.84 0.72 17.75
N PRO A 83 -1.17 0.72 18.93
CA PRO A 83 -1.24 1.84 19.84
C PRO A 83 -0.48 3.05 19.30
N GLU A 84 -0.98 4.24 19.55
CA GLU A 84 -0.27 5.50 19.32
C GLU A 84 0.39 5.97 20.61
N HIS A 85 1.64 6.44 20.50
CA HIS A 85 2.40 7.00 21.63
C HIS A 85 2.58 8.51 21.55
N ASN A 86 2.06 9.15 20.53
CA ASN A 86 2.10 10.60 20.36
C ASN A 86 1.23 11.31 21.44
N ARG A 87 1.57 12.59 21.70
CA ARG A 87 0.89 13.42 22.71
C ARG A 87 0.42 14.77 22.17
N PHE A 88 0.45 14.95 20.86
CA PHE A 88 -0.09 16.16 20.23
C PHE A 88 -1.63 16.16 20.26
N GLY A 89 -2.24 17.33 20.01
CA GLY A 89 -3.69 17.51 20.18
C GLY A 89 -4.57 16.71 19.22
N HIS A 90 -4.01 16.15 18.17
CA HIS A 90 -4.71 15.31 17.18
C HIS A 90 -4.33 13.81 17.27
N ALA A 91 -3.68 13.38 18.36
CA ALA A 91 -3.42 11.98 18.58
C ALA A 91 -4.74 11.17 18.64
N SER A 92 -4.64 9.88 18.27
CA SER A 92 -5.79 8.98 18.26
C SER A 92 -6.58 9.01 19.57
N THR A 93 -7.89 9.16 19.46
CA THR A 93 -8.83 9.04 20.58
C THR A 93 -9.35 7.60 20.76
N VAL A 94 -8.94 6.68 19.87
CA VAL A 94 -9.38 5.28 19.84
C VAL A 94 -8.23 4.38 20.26
N ALA A 95 -8.33 3.81 21.47
CA ALA A 95 -7.28 2.95 21.99
C ALA A 95 -6.97 1.76 21.07
N GLY A 96 -5.68 1.55 20.76
CA GLY A 96 -5.22 0.45 19.94
C GLY A 96 -5.43 0.63 18.44
N LYS A 97 -5.79 1.83 17.98
CA LYS A 97 -5.86 2.18 16.54
C LYS A 97 -5.12 3.48 16.28
N MET A 98 -4.42 3.56 15.15
CA MET A 98 -3.62 4.71 14.76
C MET A 98 -3.48 4.81 13.23
N HIS A 99 -3.53 6.01 12.67
CA HIS A 99 -3.06 6.28 11.32
C HIS A 99 -1.52 6.29 11.29
N GLY A 100 -0.93 5.10 11.34
CA GLY A 100 0.53 4.90 11.37
C GLY A 100 1.17 4.81 9.97
N CYS A 101 0.38 4.90 8.88
CA CYS A 101 0.86 4.82 7.50
C CYS A 101 0.64 6.12 6.69
N GLY A 102 -0.18 7.06 7.18
CA GLY A 102 -0.41 8.36 6.55
C GLY A 102 -1.62 8.41 5.62
N HIS A 103 -2.51 7.43 5.70
CA HIS A 103 -3.72 7.37 4.86
C HIS A 103 -4.69 8.54 5.14
N ASP A 104 -4.67 9.09 6.34
CA ASP A 104 -5.33 10.36 6.70
C ASP A 104 -4.83 11.53 5.82
N GLY A 105 -3.51 11.59 5.57
CA GLY A 105 -2.89 12.55 4.68
C GLY A 105 -3.21 12.30 3.20
N HIS A 106 -3.15 11.03 2.75
CA HIS A 106 -3.48 10.65 1.37
C HIS A 106 -4.92 11.03 1.02
N THR A 107 -5.87 10.64 1.88
CA THR A 107 -7.28 11.01 1.77
C THR A 107 -7.46 12.52 1.69
N THR A 108 -6.76 13.27 2.55
CA THR A 108 -6.89 14.73 2.59
C THR A 108 -6.27 15.43 1.38
N MET A 109 -5.11 14.94 0.87
CA MET A 109 -4.52 15.46 -0.37
C MET A 109 -5.48 15.29 -1.55
N LEU A 110 -6.14 14.13 -1.65
CA LEU A 110 -7.10 13.87 -2.71
C LEU A 110 -8.38 14.71 -2.57
N LEU A 111 -8.86 14.93 -1.34
CA LEU A 111 -9.97 15.86 -1.06
C LEU A 111 -9.64 17.29 -1.47
N GLY A 112 -8.43 17.78 -1.15
CA GLY A 112 -7.99 19.12 -1.55
C GLY A 112 -7.95 19.32 -3.07
N ALA A 113 -7.50 18.28 -3.79
CA ALA A 113 -7.55 18.31 -5.27
C ALA A 113 -8.99 18.27 -5.79
N ALA A 114 -9.85 17.45 -5.19
CA ALA A 114 -11.26 17.34 -5.59
C ALA A 114 -12.01 18.63 -5.41
N GLN A 115 -11.82 19.35 -4.29
CA GLN A 115 -12.39 20.66 -4.04
C GLN A 115 -11.98 21.65 -5.12
N TYR A 116 -10.66 21.80 -5.36
CA TYR A 116 -10.16 22.73 -6.38
C TYR A 116 -10.70 22.42 -7.77
N LEU A 117 -10.66 21.15 -8.18
CA LEU A 117 -11.14 20.74 -9.52
C LEU A 117 -12.65 20.89 -9.68
N ALA A 118 -13.44 20.81 -8.61
CA ALA A 118 -14.87 21.07 -8.66
C ALA A 118 -15.20 22.55 -8.96
N GLU A 119 -14.38 23.46 -8.40
CA GLU A 119 -14.50 24.91 -8.61
C GLU A 119 -13.87 25.36 -9.95
N HIS A 120 -12.80 24.67 -10.39
CA HIS A 120 -12.00 25.02 -11.58
C HIS A 120 -11.95 23.81 -12.54
N ARG A 121 -12.95 23.69 -13.39
CA ARG A 121 -13.07 22.55 -14.34
C ARG A 121 -12.29 22.75 -15.63
N ASP A 122 -11.04 23.21 -15.52
CA ASP A 122 -10.14 23.51 -16.65
C ASP A 122 -9.48 22.22 -17.17
N PHE A 123 -10.30 21.21 -17.50
CA PHE A 123 -9.90 19.93 -18.07
C PHE A 123 -11.02 19.38 -18.96
N ASP A 124 -10.70 18.47 -19.89
CA ASP A 124 -11.64 17.91 -20.85
C ASP A 124 -11.71 16.39 -20.74
N GLY A 125 -12.61 15.89 -19.89
CA GLY A 125 -12.78 14.46 -19.61
C GLY A 125 -13.41 14.19 -18.25
N THR A 126 -13.11 13.04 -17.65
CA THR A 126 -13.68 12.61 -16.36
C THR A 126 -12.58 12.25 -15.37
N VAL A 127 -12.73 12.70 -14.14
CA VAL A 127 -11.89 12.30 -13.00
C VAL A 127 -12.70 11.39 -12.08
N HIS A 128 -12.15 10.24 -11.76
CA HIS A 128 -12.65 9.33 -10.73
C HIS A 128 -11.77 9.46 -9.50
N PHE A 129 -12.31 10.03 -8.41
CA PHE A 129 -11.66 10.09 -7.10
C PHE A 129 -12.00 8.81 -6.35
N ILE A 130 -11.04 7.91 -6.23
CA ILE A 130 -11.21 6.58 -5.64
C ILE A 130 -10.69 6.63 -4.20
N PHE A 131 -11.60 6.56 -3.23
CA PHE A 131 -11.27 6.47 -1.82
C PHE A 131 -11.42 5.02 -1.39
N GLN A 132 -10.29 4.37 -1.18
CA GLN A 132 -10.18 2.93 -1.01
C GLN A 132 -10.10 2.56 0.47
N PRO A 133 -10.85 1.53 0.94
CA PRO A 133 -10.70 0.97 2.28
C PRO A 133 -9.61 -0.09 2.31
N ALA A 134 -9.22 -0.51 3.52
CA ALA A 134 -8.61 -1.81 3.82
C ALA A 134 -7.35 -2.16 3.01
N GLU A 135 -6.44 -1.22 2.84
CA GLU A 135 -5.14 -1.49 2.23
C GLU A 135 -4.30 -2.40 3.14
N GLU A 136 -4.36 -2.17 4.45
CA GLU A 136 -3.48 -2.77 5.45
C GLU A 136 -3.79 -4.26 5.76
N ASN A 137 -2.77 -4.96 6.27
CA ASN A 137 -2.87 -6.30 6.83
C ASN A 137 -3.28 -7.43 5.85
N GLY A 138 -3.16 -7.22 4.55
CA GLY A 138 -3.50 -8.24 3.54
C GLY A 138 -5.01 -8.39 3.31
N ASN A 139 -5.81 -7.38 3.68
CA ASN A 139 -7.26 -7.39 3.46
C ASN A 139 -7.65 -7.13 2.01
N ALA A 140 -6.77 -6.46 1.23
CA ALA A 140 -6.94 -6.24 -0.21
C ALA A 140 -8.23 -5.48 -0.56
N GLY A 141 -8.41 -4.28 0.01
CA GLY A 141 -9.54 -3.40 -0.27
C GLY A 141 -9.64 -3.02 -1.75
N ALA A 142 -8.49 -2.84 -2.44
CA ALA A 142 -8.46 -2.64 -3.88
C ALA A 142 -9.12 -3.80 -4.63
N ARG A 143 -8.75 -5.04 -4.31
CA ARG A 143 -9.38 -6.24 -4.90
C ARG A 143 -10.87 -6.31 -4.58
N ALA A 144 -11.27 -5.97 -3.35
CA ALA A 144 -12.68 -5.94 -2.97
C ALA A 144 -13.48 -4.92 -3.79
N MET A 145 -12.95 -3.70 -3.97
CA MET A 145 -13.59 -2.69 -4.83
C MET A 145 -13.68 -3.15 -6.29
N MET A 146 -12.65 -3.83 -6.82
CA MET A 146 -12.69 -4.39 -8.17
C MET A 146 -13.74 -5.49 -8.31
N GLN A 147 -13.88 -6.37 -7.31
CA GLN A 147 -14.92 -7.41 -7.28
C GLN A 147 -16.34 -6.83 -7.25
N ASP A 148 -16.52 -5.63 -6.67
CA ASP A 148 -17.77 -4.88 -6.70
C ASP A 148 -17.99 -4.12 -8.04
N GLY A 149 -17.08 -4.30 -9.02
CA GLY A 149 -17.17 -3.75 -10.37
C GLY A 149 -16.66 -2.32 -10.48
N LEU A 150 -15.60 -1.94 -9.75
CA LEU A 150 -15.04 -0.59 -9.78
C LEU A 150 -14.77 -0.11 -11.20
N PHE A 151 -13.93 -0.81 -11.96
CA PHE A 151 -13.56 -0.38 -13.32
C PHE A 151 -14.58 -0.75 -14.39
N ASP A 152 -15.56 -1.61 -14.09
CA ASP A 152 -16.71 -1.84 -14.96
C ASP A 152 -17.66 -0.63 -14.95
N LYS A 153 -17.84 -0.01 -13.77
CA LYS A 153 -18.71 1.15 -13.57
C LYS A 153 -17.98 2.48 -13.81
N PHE A 154 -16.70 2.55 -13.47
CA PHE A 154 -15.86 3.75 -13.57
C PHE A 154 -14.57 3.41 -14.33
N PRO A 155 -14.67 3.15 -15.64
CA PRO A 155 -13.48 2.82 -16.45
C PRO A 155 -12.50 3.97 -16.41
N CYS A 156 -11.19 3.65 -16.33
CA CYS A 156 -10.10 4.60 -16.34
C CYS A 156 -9.13 4.28 -17.47
N ASP A 157 -8.68 5.30 -18.22
CA ASP A 157 -7.56 5.15 -19.17
C ASP A 157 -6.22 5.05 -18.46
N ALA A 158 -6.13 5.64 -17.26
CA ALA A 158 -5.00 5.45 -16.35
C ALA A 158 -5.43 5.68 -14.89
N VAL A 159 -4.70 5.05 -13.95
CA VAL A 159 -4.91 5.18 -12.50
C VAL A 159 -3.61 5.55 -11.79
N PHE A 160 -3.69 6.44 -10.80
CA PHE A 160 -2.52 6.91 -10.06
C PHE A 160 -2.75 6.90 -8.54
N GLY A 161 -1.69 6.57 -7.78
CA GLY A 161 -1.64 6.62 -6.33
C GLY A 161 -0.39 7.31 -5.82
N ILE A 162 -0.47 8.00 -4.67
CA ILE A 162 0.66 8.61 -3.96
C ILE A 162 0.73 8.05 -2.55
N HIS A 163 1.94 7.72 -2.12
CA HIS A 163 2.23 7.40 -0.73
C HIS A 163 3.27 8.35 -0.14
N ASN A 164 3.06 8.81 1.08
CA ASN A 164 4.08 9.55 1.82
C ASN A 164 5.25 8.64 2.22
N MET A 165 6.47 9.17 2.20
CA MET A 165 7.66 8.39 2.53
C MET A 165 8.53 9.10 3.59
N PRO A 166 8.48 8.68 4.87
CA PRO A 166 9.42 9.16 5.88
C PRO A 166 10.87 8.83 5.54
N GLY A 167 11.77 9.75 5.87
CA GLY A 167 13.20 9.65 5.54
C GLY A 167 13.57 10.19 4.15
N MET A 168 12.58 10.35 3.25
CA MET A 168 12.74 11.05 1.98
C MET A 168 12.56 12.57 2.22
N PRO A 169 13.39 13.45 1.63
CA PRO A 169 13.28 14.89 1.82
C PRO A 169 11.86 15.43 1.61
N VAL A 170 11.44 16.38 2.44
CA VAL A 170 10.11 17.00 2.32
C VAL A 170 9.91 17.53 0.91
N ASN A 171 8.74 17.25 0.33
CA ASN A 171 8.36 17.69 -1.00
C ASN A 171 9.15 17.07 -2.17
N GLN A 172 10.04 16.13 -1.94
CA GLN A 172 10.67 15.36 -3.02
C GLN A 172 9.68 14.32 -3.52
N PHE A 173 9.54 14.19 -4.84
CA PHE A 173 8.78 13.13 -5.49
C PHE A 173 9.70 12.01 -5.92
N GLY A 174 9.30 10.77 -5.63
CA GLY A 174 10.01 9.57 -6.02
C GLY A 174 9.22 8.72 -7.01
N PHE A 175 9.85 8.34 -8.10
CA PHE A 175 9.26 7.51 -9.15
C PHE A 175 10.14 6.30 -9.45
N ARG A 176 9.51 5.20 -9.78
CA ARG A 176 10.18 4.01 -10.28
C ARG A 176 9.32 3.33 -11.33
N SER A 177 9.85 3.20 -12.54
CA SER A 177 9.24 2.40 -13.61
C SER A 177 9.47 0.91 -13.37
N GLY A 178 8.50 0.08 -13.76
CA GLY A 178 8.55 -1.35 -13.54
C GLY A 178 8.31 -1.75 -12.07
N PRO A 179 8.91 -2.84 -11.58
CA PRO A 179 8.69 -3.32 -10.22
C PRO A 179 9.14 -2.29 -9.17
N ALA A 180 8.19 -1.73 -8.43
CA ALA A 180 8.42 -0.71 -7.41
C ALA A 180 8.26 -1.27 -5.99
N MET A 181 7.25 -2.12 -5.74
CA MET A 181 7.05 -2.78 -4.45
C MET A 181 6.83 -4.28 -4.63
N ALA A 182 7.17 -5.06 -3.60
CA ALA A 182 7.13 -6.51 -3.67
C ALA A 182 5.70 -7.07 -3.47
N SER A 183 5.50 -8.30 -3.92
CA SER A 183 4.31 -9.09 -3.58
C SER A 183 4.22 -9.36 -2.08
N SER A 184 3.01 -9.61 -1.57
CA SER A 184 2.78 -10.06 -0.20
C SER A 184 2.18 -11.46 -0.20
N ASN A 185 2.91 -12.42 0.36
CA ASN A 185 2.46 -13.80 0.42
C ASN A 185 2.74 -14.40 1.80
N ARG A 186 1.90 -15.32 2.21
CA ARG A 186 2.03 -16.04 3.50
C ARG A 186 1.93 -17.52 3.27
N PHE A 187 2.66 -18.31 4.06
CA PHE A 187 2.55 -19.75 4.03
C PHE A 187 2.42 -20.33 5.44
N THR A 188 1.67 -21.42 5.53
CA THR A 188 1.57 -22.28 6.69
C THR A 188 1.87 -23.70 6.26
N ILE A 189 2.85 -24.33 6.90
CA ILE A 189 3.17 -25.76 6.70
C ILE A 189 2.78 -26.48 7.96
N THR A 190 1.87 -27.45 7.84
CA THR A 190 1.47 -28.35 8.92
C THR A 190 2.14 -29.70 8.73
N ILE A 191 2.97 -30.09 9.69
CA ILE A 191 3.72 -31.35 9.71
C ILE A 191 3.03 -32.29 10.66
N LYS A 192 2.69 -33.51 10.21
CA LYS A 192 2.07 -34.55 11.03
C LYS A 192 3.00 -35.75 11.14
N GLY A 193 3.15 -36.26 12.36
CA GLY A 193 3.94 -37.42 12.71
C GLY A 193 3.21 -38.33 13.69
N VAL A 194 3.95 -39.07 14.50
CA VAL A 194 3.41 -39.94 15.55
C VAL A 194 3.98 -39.53 16.89
N GLY A 195 3.13 -38.91 17.71
CA GLY A 195 3.51 -38.51 19.07
C GLY A 195 3.82 -39.68 19.99
N GLY A 196 4.59 -39.44 21.04
CA GLY A 196 4.95 -40.51 21.96
C GLY A 196 5.75 -40.05 23.18
N HIS A 197 6.16 -41.02 23.97
CA HIS A 197 6.99 -40.79 25.15
C HIS A 197 8.44 -40.45 24.74
N ALA A 198 8.97 -39.31 25.17
CA ALA A 198 10.30 -38.82 24.76
C ALA A 198 11.44 -39.82 25.06
N ALA A 199 11.27 -40.72 26.05
CA ALA A 199 12.25 -41.77 26.33
C ALA A 199 12.11 -43.03 25.40
N GLN A 200 11.10 -43.02 24.50
CA GLN A 200 10.88 -44.14 23.53
C GLN A 200 10.74 -43.57 22.08
N PRO A 201 11.73 -42.82 21.58
CA PRO A 201 11.61 -42.12 20.29
C PRO A 201 11.47 -43.07 19.11
N HIS A 202 11.95 -44.29 19.23
CA HIS A 202 11.83 -45.37 18.22
C HIS A 202 10.37 -45.82 17.94
N LYS A 203 9.40 -45.37 18.75
CA LYS A 203 7.96 -45.60 18.57
C LYS A 203 7.21 -44.37 18.05
N SER A 204 7.94 -43.32 17.71
CA SER A 204 7.38 -42.04 17.31
C SER A 204 7.91 -41.63 15.94
N VAL A 205 7.23 -40.66 15.32
CA VAL A 205 7.72 -39.86 14.20
C VAL A 205 7.80 -38.42 14.70
N ASP A 206 9.03 -37.95 14.95
CA ASP A 206 9.30 -36.70 15.66
C ASP A 206 9.12 -35.48 14.76
N THR A 207 8.03 -34.76 14.97
CA THR A 207 7.68 -33.57 14.19
C THR A 207 8.59 -32.37 14.49
N ILE A 208 9.25 -32.35 15.66
CA ILE A 208 10.22 -31.27 15.99
C ILE A 208 11.48 -31.42 15.14
N ILE A 209 11.98 -32.62 14.98
CA ILE A 209 13.13 -32.89 14.11
C ILE A 209 12.80 -32.50 12.66
N ILE A 210 11.64 -32.94 12.16
CA ILE A 210 11.20 -32.60 10.79
C ILE A 210 11.09 -31.09 10.61
N ALA A 211 10.48 -30.38 11.55
CA ALA A 211 10.32 -28.91 11.48
C ALA A 211 11.67 -28.19 11.51
N SER A 212 12.61 -28.65 12.35
CA SER A 212 13.96 -28.06 12.47
C SER A 212 14.75 -28.18 11.16
N GLU A 213 14.74 -29.37 10.53
CA GLU A 213 15.37 -29.60 9.23
C GLU A 213 14.69 -28.79 8.13
N MET A 214 13.36 -28.73 8.13
CA MET A 214 12.58 -28.00 7.12
C MET A 214 12.95 -26.52 7.08
N VAL A 215 13.16 -25.86 8.21
CA VAL A 215 13.60 -24.46 8.26
C VAL A 215 14.91 -24.26 7.50
N GLY A 216 15.88 -25.13 7.70
CA GLY A 216 17.17 -25.09 6.99
C GLY A 216 17.00 -25.32 5.47
N VAL A 217 16.20 -26.32 5.09
CA VAL A 217 15.94 -26.64 3.68
C VAL A 217 15.18 -25.50 2.98
N LEU A 218 14.21 -24.85 3.62
CA LEU A 218 13.48 -23.72 3.06
C LEU A 218 14.40 -22.55 2.69
N GLN A 219 15.50 -22.32 3.40
CA GLN A 219 16.46 -21.27 3.03
C GLN A 219 17.12 -21.54 1.67
N THR A 220 17.18 -22.80 1.23
CA THR A 220 17.74 -23.14 -0.09
C THR A 220 16.85 -22.70 -1.25
N VAL A 221 15.57 -22.43 -1.01
CA VAL A 221 14.64 -22.00 -2.05
C VAL A 221 15.13 -20.68 -2.67
N VAL A 222 15.46 -19.68 -1.85
CA VAL A 222 15.95 -18.40 -2.35
C VAL A 222 17.39 -18.50 -2.86
N SER A 223 18.23 -19.29 -2.19
CA SER A 223 19.66 -19.34 -2.52
C SER A 223 20.01 -20.30 -3.66
N ARG A 224 19.14 -21.27 -4.05
CA ARG A 224 19.46 -22.35 -4.99
C ARG A 224 18.37 -22.65 -6.04
N ASN A 225 17.14 -22.16 -5.90
CA ASN A 225 16.05 -22.53 -6.80
C ASN A 225 15.56 -21.39 -7.70
N LYS A 226 15.79 -20.13 -7.35
CA LYS A 226 15.42 -18.97 -8.19
C LYS A 226 16.63 -18.42 -8.96
N ASP A 227 16.36 -17.63 -10.01
CA ASP A 227 17.41 -16.89 -10.69
C ASP A 227 18.14 -15.96 -9.70
N PRO A 228 19.48 -15.99 -9.62
CA PRO A 228 20.23 -15.12 -8.72
C PRO A 228 20.04 -13.61 -8.99
N LEU A 229 19.63 -13.21 -10.21
CA LEU A 229 19.34 -11.82 -10.55
C LEU A 229 17.98 -11.35 -10.04
N ASP A 230 17.04 -12.24 -9.75
CA ASP A 230 15.78 -11.89 -9.13
C ASP A 230 15.97 -11.58 -7.65
N SER A 231 15.25 -10.57 -7.15
CA SER A 231 15.18 -10.31 -5.71
C SER A 231 14.00 -11.01 -5.10
N ALA A 232 14.23 -11.75 -4.01
CA ALA A 232 13.16 -12.40 -3.24
C ALA A 232 13.54 -12.52 -1.78
N VAL A 233 12.52 -12.54 -0.91
CA VAL A 233 12.64 -12.84 0.52
C VAL A 233 11.74 -14.02 0.83
N LEU A 234 12.29 -15.02 1.55
CA LEU A 234 11.55 -16.07 2.24
C LEU A 234 11.97 -16.04 3.69
N SER A 235 11.02 -15.78 4.58
CA SER A 235 11.27 -15.76 6.03
C SER A 235 10.34 -16.72 6.74
N VAL A 236 10.90 -17.68 7.48
CA VAL A 236 10.17 -18.41 8.50
C VAL A 236 10.10 -17.54 9.74
N THR A 237 8.88 -17.25 10.20
CA THR A 237 8.64 -16.30 11.30
C THR A 237 8.07 -16.97 12.55
N GLN A 238 7.53 -18.18 12.43
CA GLN A 238 6.92 -18.93 13.54
C GLN A 238 7.16 -20.41 13.40
N ILE A 239 7.44 -21.08 14.54
CA ILE A 239 7.43 -22.53 14.70
C ILE A 239 6.68 -22.83 15.99
N HIS A 240 5.66 -23.70 15.90
CA HIS A 240 4.86 -24.12 17.04
C HIS A 240 4.85 -25.64 17.10
N ALA A 241 5.32 -26.22 18.21
CA ALA A 241 5.29 -27.66 18.45
C ALA A 241 5.52 -27.96 19.94
N GLY A 242 4.78 -28.93 20.48
CA GLY A 242 4.97 -29.51 21.81
C GLY A 242 4.50 -28.64 22.96
N ASP A 243 4.03 -29.31 24.05
CA ASP A 243 3.47 -28.68 25.24
C ASP A 243 4.15 -29.21 26.54
N ALA A 244 4.75 -30.38 26.51
CA ALA A 244 5.33 -31.04 27.70
C ALA A 244 6.74 -31.60 27.45
N PHE A 245 7.60 -31.51 28.45
CA PHE A 245 9.02 -31.89 28.35
C PHE A 245 9.28 -33.37 28.00
N ASN A 246 8.35 -34.26 28.33
CA ASN A 246 8.49 -35.70 28.14
C ASN A 246 7.59 -36.28 27.06
N VAL A 247 7.03 -35.43 26.18
CA VAL A 247 6.12 -35.81 25.09
C VAL A 247 6.67 -35.33 23.76
N ILE A 248 6.85 -36.24 22.80
CA ILE A 248 7.08 -35.90 21.39
C ILE A 248 5.71 -35.56 20.79
N PRO A 249 5.54 -34.35 20.22
CA PRO A 249 4.27 -33.95 19.65
C PRO A 249 3.95 -34.68 18.34
N SER A 250 2.66 -34.88 18.06
CA SER A 250 2.19 -35.47 16.79
C SER A 250 2.06 -34.43 15.66
N GLU A 251 2.17 -33.14 15.97
CA GLU A 251 2.05 -32.05 14.99
C GLU A 251 3.07 -30.93 15.27
N ALA A 252 3.57 -30.33 14.19
CA ALA A 252 4.31 -29.08 14.22
C ALA A 252 3.82 -28.16 13.11
N VAL A 253 3.78 -26.86 13.38
CA VAL A 253 3.35 -25.85 12.42
C VAL A 253 4.46 -24.84 12.19
N ILE A 254 4.80 -24.61 10.92
CA ILE A 254 5.74 -23.58 10.48
C ILE A 254 4.96 -22.52 9.72
N ARG A 255 5.19 -21.23 10.03
CA ARG A 255 4.60 -20.10 9.28
C ARG A 255 5.68 -19.14 8.82
N GLY A 256 5.39 -18.49 7.69
CA GLY A 256 6.32 -17.52 7.13
C GLY A 256 5.71 -16.65 6.05
N THR A 257 6.56 -15.82 5.47
CA THR A 257 6.21 -14.89 4.41
C THR A 257 7.16 -14.98 3.23
N VAL A 258 6.63 -14.68 2.03
CA VAL A 258 7.40 -14.59 0.78
C VAL A 258 7.15 -13.23 0.14
N ARG A 259 8.23 -12.61 -0.38
CA ARG A 259 8.20 -11.37 -1.14
C ARG A 259 8.94 -11.56 -2.45
N THR A 260 8.37 -11.12 -3.56
CA THR A 260 8.99 -11.16 -4.89
C THR A 260 8.60 -9.93 -5.69
N TYR A 261 9.36 -9.58 -6.73
CA TYR A 261 9.02 -8.50 -7.67
C TYR A 261 8.39 -9.01 -8.96
N THR A 262 8.33 -10.33 -9.16
CA THR A 262 7.73 -10.95 -10.34
C THR A 262 6.85 -12.13 -9.93
N THR A 263 5.85 -12.43 -10.73
CA THR A 263 4.97 -13.58 -10.53
C THR A 263 5.71 -14.89 -10.83
N GLU A 264 6.61 -14.89 -11.81
CA GLU A 264 7.43 -16.05 -12.19
C GLU A 264 8.35 -16.50 -11.06
N ALA A 265 8.99 -15.54 -10.36
CA ALA A 265 9.78 -15.84 -9.16
C ALA A 265 8.91 -16.39 -8.04
N LEU A 266 7.70 -15.84 -7.86
CA LEU A 266 6.74 -16.33 -6.86
C LEU A 266 6.31 -17.78 -7.16
N ASP A 267 5.96 -18.09 -8.40
CA ASP A 267 5.57 -19.42 -8.84
C ASP A 267 6.67 -20.44 -8.53
N THR A 268 7.92 -20.10 -8.91
CA THR A 268 9.10 -20.93 -8.63
C THR A 268 9.29 -21.19 -7.13
N ILE A 269 9.11 -20.15 -6.31
CA ILE A 269 9.28 -20.25 -4.85
C ILE A 269 8.14 -21.06 -4.21
N GLU A 270 6.90 -20.80 -4.59
CA GLU A 270 5.74 -21.56 -4.08
C GLU A 270 5.85 -23.04 -4.41
N ASP A 271 6.21 -23.39 -5.65
CA ASP A 271 6.41 -24.79 -6.07
C ASP A 271 7.53 -25.47 -5.29
N ALA A 272 8.63 -24.76 -5.03
CA ALA A 272 9.72 -25.29 -4.22
C ALA A 272 9.32 -25.52 -2.76
N ILE A 273 8.59 -24.54 -2.14
CA ILE A 273 8.05 -24.69 -0.78
C ILE A 273 7.09 -25.88 -0.73
N ARG A 274 6.19 -26.01 -1.69
CA ARG A 274 5.21 -27.10 -1.77
C ARG A 274 5.89 -28.45 -1.85
N ARG A 275 6.89 -28.58 -2.72
CA ARG A 275 7.68 -29.83 -2.83
C ARG A 275 8.39 -30.16 -1.53
N ILE A 276 9.03 -29.19 -0.87
CA ILE A 276 9.71 -29.41 0.41
C ILE A 276 8.70 -29.80 1.50
N ALA A 277 7.60 -29.07 1.61
CA ALA A 277 6.57 -29.31 2.62
C ALA A 277 5.95 -30.70 2.53
N THR A 278 5.76 -31.22 1.32
CA THR A 278 5.13 -32.53 1.11
C THR A 278 6.12 -33.70 1.12
N THR A 279 7.38 -33.51 0.70
CA THR A 279 8.33 -34.65 0.56
C THR A 279 9.29 -34.79 1.72
N LEU A 280 9.77 -33.69 2.32
CA LEU A 280 10.71 -33.80 3.44
C LEU A 280 10.16 -34.58 4.64
N PRO A 281 8.92 -34.39 5.09
CA PRO A 281 8.37 -35.20 6.18
C PRO A 281 8.35 -36.69 5.91
N GLN A 282 8.18 -37.11 4.65
CA GLN A 282 8.15 -38.54 4.28
C GLN A 282 9.48 -39.23 4.51
N VAL A 283 10.61 -38.54 4.43
CA VAL A 283 11.95 -39.06 4.75
C VAL A 283 12.02 -39.58 6.18
N TYR A 284 11.24 -38.97 7.07
CA TYR A 284 11.15 -39.33 8.50
C TYR A 284 9.92 -40.18 8.84
N GLY A 285 9.11 -40.56 7.85
CA GLY A 285 7.87 -41.32 8.05
C GLY A 285 6.65 -40.46 8.43
N GLY A 286 6.75 -39.16 8.33
CA GLY A 286 5.64 -38.21 8.55
C GLY A 286 4.97 -37.72 7.26
N THR A 287 4.04 -36.82 7.40
CA THR A 287 3.38 -36.11 6.27
C THR A 287 3.40 -34.61 6.48
N GLY A 288 3.26 -33.82 5.40
CA GLY A 288 3.19 -32.37 5.46
C GLY A 288 2.22 -31.80 4.44
N GLU A 289 1.57 -30.73 4.82
CA GLU A 289 0.61 -29.98 4.00
C GLU A 289 1.03 -28.51 3.93
N LEU A 290 0.85 -27.88 2.77
CA LEU A 290 1.09 -26.45 2.55
C LEU A 290 -0.23 -25.73 2.29
N ASP A 291 -0.51 -24.71 3.10
CA ASP A 291 -1.44 -23.62 2.80
C ASP A 291 -0.61 -22.39 2.39
N PHE A 292 -0.81 -21.91 1.15
CA PHE A 292 -0.10 -20.75 0.60
C PHE A 292 -1.10 -19.72 0.13
N ILE A 293 -1.00 -18.52 0.70
CA ILE A 293 -1.92 -17.39 0.42
C ILE A 293 -1.15 -16.31 -0.32
N ARG A 294 -1.52 -16.05 -1.58
CA ARG A 294 -1.10 -14.89 -2.34
C ARG A 294 -2.01 -13.72 -1.98
N ALA A 295 -1.52 -12.81 -1.13
CA ALA A 295 -2.31 -11.69 -0.65
C ALA A 295 -2.31 -10.53 -1.66
N TYR A 296 -1.13 -9.98 -2.01
CA TYR A 296 -0.96 -8.90 -2.99
C TYR A 296 0.03 -9.31 -4.08
N PRO A 297 -0.25 -9.02 -5.36
CA PRO A 297 0.73 -9.16 -6.42
C PRO A 297 1.86 -8.12 -6.27
N PRO A 298 2.98 -8.25 -7.00
CA PRO A 298 3.97 -7.19 -7.08
C PRO A 298 3.35 -5.90 -7.62
N LEU A 299 3.71 -4.75 -7.06
CA LEU A 299 3.35 -3.46 -7.63
C LEU A 299 4.32 -3.13 -8.76
N VAL A 300 3.82 -3.17 -9.99
CA VAL A 300 4.60 -2.93 -11.20
C VAL A 300 4.04 -1.69 -11.91
N ASN A 301 4.77 -0.60 -11.83
CA ASN A 301 4.39 0.65 -12.49
C ASN A 301 4.57 0.56 -14.02
N TRP A 302 3.60 1.06 -14.76
CA TRP A 302 3.67 1.15 -16.20
C TRP A 302 4.65 2.26 -16.63
N GLU A 303 5.54 1.95 -17.56
CA GLU A 303 6.65 2.84 -17.95
C GLU A 303 6.16 4.20 -18.45
N LYS A 304 5.18 4.19 -19.36
CA LYS A 304 4.61 5.40 -19.97
C LYS A 304 3.93 6.30 -18.95
N GLU A 305 3.10 5.72 -18.11
CA GLU A 305 2.34 6.44 -17.08
C GLU A 305 3.29 6.98 -16.00
N THR A 306 4.33 6.24 -15.64
CA THR A 306 5.36 6.68 -14.70
C THR A 306 6.16 7.86 -15.27
N ALA A 307 6.60 7.76 -16.52
CA ALA A 307 7.31 8.86 -17.17
C ALA A 307 6.45 10.12 -17.31
N PHE A 308 5.18 9.95 -17.67
CA PHE A 308 4.22 11.06 -17.72
C PHE A 308 4.03 11.72 -16.34
N ALA A 309 3.80 10.92 -15.30
CA ALA A 309 3.61 11.41 -13.93
C ALA A 309 4.85 12.16 -13.41
N ALA A 310 6.05 11.65 -13.70
CA ALA A 310 7.30 12.30 -13.36
C ALA A 310 7.49 13.65 -14.09
N GLN A 311 7.18 13.71 -15.40
CA GLN A 311 7.23 14.96 -16.18
C GLN A 311 6.31 16.03 -15.61
N VAL A 312 5.10 15.66 -15.17
CA VAL A 312 4.17 16.59 -14.51
C VAL A 312 4.75 17.12 -13.20
N ALA A 313 5.37 16.26 -12.40
CA ALA A 313 6.05 16.69 -11.17
C ALA A 313 7.22 17.64 -11.46
N GLU A 314 8.08 17.32 -12.44
CA GLU A 314 9.18 18.16 -12.86
C GLU A 314 8.72 19.54 -13.35
N ALA A 315 7.68 19.58 -14.19
CA ALA A 315 7.13 20.82 -14.71
C ALA A 315 6.49 21.69 -13.63
N THR A 316 5.93 21.08 -12.59
CA THR A 316 5.24 21.79 -11.51
C THR A 316 6.19 22.26 -10.41
N PHE A 317 7.10 21.39 -10.00
CA PHE A 317 7.89 21.58 -8.78
C PHE A 317 9.40 21.73 -9.01
N GLY A 318 9.86 21.56 -10.24
CA GLY A 318 11.28 21.61 -10.61
C GLY A 318 11.92 20.20 -10.59
N LYS A 319 12.83 20.00 -11.52
CA LYS A 319 13.53 18.72 -11.71
C LYS A 319 14.34 18.30 -10.49
N GLU A 320 14.86 19.26 -9.73
CA GLU A 320 15.62 19.05 -8.50
C GLU A 320 14.82 18.38 -7.37
N ASN A 321 13.50 18.41 -7.46
CA ASN A 321 12.58 17.81 -6.49
C ASN A 321 11.98 16.48 -7.00
N VAL A 322 12.50 15.91 -8.08
CA VAL A 322 12.01 14.67 -8.67
C VAL A 322 13.13 13.66 -8.83
N ASP A 323 13.01 12.51 -8.17
CA ASP A 323 13.92 11.38 -8.31
C ASP A 323 13.18 10.25 -9.06
N THR A 324 13.64 9.93 -10.26
CA THR A 324 13.10 8.85 -11.11
C THR A 324 13.85 7.52 -10.94
N THR A 325 14.77 7.46 -9.96
CA THR A 325 15.69 6.34 -9.77
C THR A 325 15.61 5.72 -8.38
N ILE A 326 14.53 6.01 -7.63
CA ILE A 326 14.37 5.45 -6.29
C ILE A 326 14.49 3.91 -6.31
N PRO A 327 15.12 3.30 -5.30
CA PRO A 327 15.23 1.85 -5.24
C PRO A 327 13.86 1.20 -5.08
N ALA A 328 13.74 -0.04 -5.56
CA ALA A 328 12.57 -0.87 -5.28
C ALA A 328 12.49 -1.17 -3.78
N PHE A 329 11.28 -1.31 -3.26
CA PHE A 329 10.98 -1.46 -1.85
C PHE A 329 10.32 -2.81 -1.54
N MET A 330 10.75 -3.52 -0.48
CA MET A 330 10.19 -4.84 -0.12
C MET A 330 8.86 -4.77 0.63
N GLY A 331 8.32 -3.59 0.89
CA GLY A 331 6.92 -3.41 1.28
C GLY A 331 5.98 -3.86 0.17
N ALA A 332 4.72 -4.06 0.51
CA ALA A 332 3.68 -4.43 -0.43
C ALA A 332 2.55 -3.39 -0.38
N GLU A 333 1.81 -3.26 -1.47
CA GLU A 333 0.74 -2.28 -1.65
C GLU A 333 -0.35 -2.89 -2.55
N ASP A 334 -1.59 -2.83 -2.14
CA ASP A 334 -2.70 -3.47 -2.85
C ASP A 334 -3.19 -2.67 -4.08
N PHE A 335 -2.72 -1.43 -4.27
CA PHE A 335 -2.84 -0.70 -5.53
C PHE A 335 -2.30 -1.52 -6.73
N SER A 336 -1.46 -2.49 -6.46
CA SER A 336 -0.97 -3.47 -7.43
C SER A 336 -2.11 -4.15 -8.21
N PHE A 337 -3.25 -4.43 -7.57
CA PHE A 337 -4.42 -4.99 -8.26
C PHE A 337 -4.99 -4.05 -9.32
N TYR A 338 -4.98 -2.73 -9.06
CA TYR A 338 -5.42 -1.76 -10.06
C TYR A 338 -4.47 -1.72 -11.26
N LEU A 339 -3.15 -1.83 -11.02
CA LEU A 339 -2.14 -1.82 -12.09
C LEU A 339 -2.15 -3.09 -12.95
N GLU A 340 -2.68 -4.21 -12.45
CA GLU A 340 -2.94 -5.41 -13.26
C GLU A 340 -4.12 -5.21 -14.24
N ALA A 341 -5.06 -4.32 -13.90
CA ALA A 341 -6.28 -4.09 -14.69
C ALA A 341 -6.21 -2.84 -15.57
N VAL A 342 -5.51 -1.80 -15.12
CA VAL A 342 -5.49 -0.46 -15.75
C VAL A 342 -4.07 0.07 -15.76
N PRO A 343 -3.58 0.66 -16.88
CA PRO A 343 -2.30 1.35 -16.90
C PRO A 343 -2.22 2.42 -15.81
N GLY A 344 -1.05 2.59 -15.18
CA GLY A 344 -0.93 3.58 -14.13
C GLY A 344 0.44 3.63 -13.45
N ALA A 345 0.53 4.44 -12.42
CA ALA A 345 1.73 4.56 -11.61
C ALA A 345 1.42 4.87 -10.14
N TYR A 346 2.20 4.27 -9.27
CA TYR A 346 2.26 4.57 -7.85
C TYR A 346 3.57 5.27 -7.55
N LEU A 347 3.51 6.40 -6.86
CA LEU A 347 4.64 7.26 -6.61
C LEU A 347 4.76 7.64 -5.13
N PHE A 348 5.90 8.17 -4.74
CA PHE A 348 6.18 8.55 -3.37
C PHE A 348 6.36 10.06 -3.22
N LEU A 349 5.92 10.59 -2.07
CA LEU A 349 6.10 11.98 -1.67
C LEU A 349 6.81 12.04 -0.32
N GLY A 350 7.96 12.67 -0.26
CA GLY A 350 8.82 12.72 0.92
C GLY A 350 8.16 13.40 2.11
N ASN A 351 8.06 12.66 3.23
CA ASN A 351 7.48 13.12 4.51
C ASN A 351 8.53 13.83 5.41
N GLY A 352 9.80 13.82 5.00
CA GLY A 352 10.89 14.43 5.74
C GLY A 352 11.51 13.51 6.80
N ASP A 353 12.44 14.09 7.56
CA ASP A 353 13.22 13.44 8.63
C ASP A 353 12.51 13.43 10.00
N GLY A 354 11.27 13.91 10.06
CA GLY A 354 10.50 13.99 11.29
C GLY A 354 10.58 15.33 12.02
N ALA A 355 11.26 16.33 11.49
CA ALA A 355 11.36 17.66 12.10
C ALA A 355 10.01 18.34 12.36
N HIS A 356 8.97 18.03 11.57
CA HIS A 356 7.60 18.53 11.75
C HIS A 356 6.93 18.06 13.05
N ARG A 357 7.41 16.99 13.67
CA ARG A 357 6.87 16.47 14.96
C ARG A 357 7.30 17.29 16.17
N GLN A 358 8.22 18.24 15.97
CA GLN A 358 8.76 19.19 16.94
C GLN A 358 9.35 18.58 18.24
N GLU A 359 9.57 19.40 19.24
CA GLU A 359 10.35 19.22 20.47
C GLU A 359 10.07 17.93 21.27
N GLN A 360 8.97 17.26 21.06
CA GLN A 360 8.59 16.05 21.81
C GLN A 360 9.41 14.81 21.43
N TYR A 361 10.09 14.84 20.27
CA TYR A 361 10.74 13.67 19.68
C TYR A 361 12.15 13.94 19.16
N GLU A 362 12.84 14.90 19.75
CA GLU A 362 14.22 15.21 19.40
C GLU A 362 15.11 13.95 19.47
N GLY A 363 15.79 13.64 18.38
CA GLY A 363 16.66 12.46 18.28
C GLY A 363 15.99 11.13 17.93
N MET A 364 14.67 11.06 17.77
CA MET A 364 13.98 9.82 17.41
C MET A 364 13.99 9.49 15.90
N GLY A 365 14.60 10.37 15.08
CA GLY A 365 14.65 10.20 13.62
C GLY A 365 13.28 10.37 12.93
N PRO A 366 13.16 9.93 11.66
CA PRO A 366 11.95 10.17 10.85
C PRO A 366 10.69 9.45 11.34
N CYS A 367 10.78 8.49 12.26
CA CYS A 367 9.73 7.55 12.63
C CYS A 367 9.05 6.98 11.38
N MET A 368 9.58 5.88 10.90
CA MET A 368 9.10 5.22 9.70
C MET A 368 7.63 4.83 9.83
N LEU A 369 7.01 4.50 8.71
CA LEU A 369 5.66 3.96 8.69
C LEU A 369 5.51 2.81 9.69
N HIS A 370 4.32 2.68 10.30
CA HIS A 370 4.00 1.70 11.35
C HIS A 370 4.76 1.90 12.67
N ASN A 371 5.42 3.04 12.86
CA ASN A 371 5.99 3.41 14.15
C ASN A 371 4.92 4.09 15.03
N PRO A 372 4.76 3.73 16.31
CA PRO A 372 3.75 4.33 17.20
C PRO A 372 3.94 5.84 17.46
N ASN A 373 5.06 6.41 17.03
CA ASN A 373 5.33 7.85 17.06
C ASN A 373 5.34 8.51 15.67
N TYR A 374 4.86 7.79 14.64
CA TYR A 374 4.69 8.36 13.30
C TYR A 374 3.69 9.53 13.32
N ASP A 375 3.89 10.52 12.47
CA ASP A 375 2.91 11.55 12.10
C ASP A 375 3.10 11.95 10.64
N PHE A 376 1.99 12.20 9.95
CA PHE A 376 2.01 12.73 8.60
C PHE A 376 2.41 14.22 8.64
N ASN A 377 3.25 14.65 7.70
CA ASN A 377 3.67 16.05 7.63
C ASN A 377 2.61 16.90 6.90
N ASP A 378 1.87 17.70 7.64
CA ASP A 378 0.81 18.58 7.09
C ASP A 378 1.29 19.52 5.98
N ALA A 379 2.60 19.84 5.91
CA ALA A 379 3.17 20.63 4.83
C ALA A 379 3.05 19.97 3.45
N LEU A 380 2.81 18.65 3.39
CA LEU A 380 2.60 17.91 2.15
C LEU A 380 1.20 18.09 1.57
N LEU A 381 0.21 18.46 2.39
CA LEU A 381 -1.18 18.56 1.97
C LEU A 381 -1.38 19.45 0.75
N PRO A 382 -0.91 20.71 0.73
CA PRO A 382 -1.04 21.57 -0.45
C PRO A 382 -0.18 21.09 -1.63
N VAL A 383 0.93 20.42 -1.39
CA VAL A 383 1.84 19.90 -2.42
C VAL A 383 1.18 18.72 -3.16
N GLY A 384 0.71 17.72 -2.42
CA GLY A 384 0.05 16.55 -3.00
C GLY A 384 -1.26 16.93 -3.71
N ALA A 385 -2.08 17.80 -3.10
CA ALA A 385 -3.29 18.30 -3.75
C ALA A 385 -2.98 19.08 -5.04
N THR A 386 -1.96 19.94 -5.04
CA THR A 386 -1.50 20.64 -6.25
C THR A 386 -1.03 19.67 -7.32
N TYR A 387 -0.25 18.64 -6.94
CA TYR A 387 0.22 17.63 -7.87
C TYR A 387 -0.95 16.91 -8.54
N TRP A 388 -1.93 16.45 -7.77
CA TRP A 388 -3.13 15.80 -8.29
C TRP A 388 -3.88 16.67 -9.30
N VAL A 389 -4.07 17.97 -9.00
CA VAL A 389 -4.68 18.92 -9.94
C VAL A 389 -3.89 19.03 -11.23
N LYS A 390 -2.56 19.17 -11.14
CA LYS A 390 -1.68 19.29 -12.31
C LYS A 390 -1.65 18.01 -13.15
N LEU A 391 -1.69 16.86 -12.50
CA LEU A 391 -1.76 15.56 -13.19
C LEU A 391 -3.07 15.43 -14.00
N VAL A 392 -4.21 15.80 -13.39
CA VAL A 392 -5.51 15.81 -14.06
C VAL A 392 -5.50 16.76 -15.26
N GLN A 393 -5.07 18.01 -15.06
CA GLN A 393 -5.01 19.03 -16.11
C GLN A 393 -4.13 18.58 -17.27
N ALA A 394 -2.96 17.98 -16.99
CA ALA A 394 -2.04 17.50 -18.02
C ALA A 394 -2.59 16.25 -18.75
N PHE A 395 -3.21 15.31 -18.02
CA PHE A 395 -3.73 14.07 -18.61
C PHE A 395 -4.98 14.31 -19.45
N LEU A 396 -5.87 15.20 -19.00
CA LEU A 396 -7.14 15.52 -19.64
C LEU A 396 -7.08 16.83 -20.44
N SER A 397 -5.88 17.35 -20.79
CA SER A 397 -5.75 18.48 -21.69
C SER A 397 -6.15 18.08 -23.12
N ASP A 398 -6.91 18.93 -23.78
CA ASP A 398 -7.10 18.84 -25.22
C ASP A 398 -5.73 18.86 -25.93
N GLY A 399 -5.51 17.98 -26.89
CA GLY A 399 -4.29 17.93 -27.72
C GLY A 399 -4.01 19.19 -28.58
N THR A 400 -4.71 20.29 -28.30
CA THR A 400 -4.67 21.56 -29.04
C THR A 400 -3.77 22.63 -28.41
N SER A 401 -3.16 22.40 -27.22
CA SER A 401 -2.43 23.47 -26.52
C SER A 401 -0.91 23.51 -26.72
N THR A 402 -0.33 22.73 -27.64
CA THR A 402 1.13 22.76 -27.92
C THR A 402 1.59 23.78 -28.98
N SER A 403 0.75 24.76 -29.38
CA SER A 403 1.14 25.72 -30.43
C SER A 403 1.12 27.21 -30.05
N LYS A 404 1.18 27.57 -28.76
CA LYS A 404 1.23 29.00 -28.33
C LYS A 404 2.35 29.31 -27.33
N ALA A 405 3.55 28.77 -27.54
CA ALA A 405 4.74 29.21 -26.81
C ALA A 405 5.96 29.23 -27.73
N ALA A 406 5.88 29.84 -28.90
CA ALA A 406 7.01 30.27 -29.72
C ALA A 406 6.52 31.39 -30.61
N GLY A 407 6.57 32.62 -30.10
CA GLY A 407 6.33 33.86 -30.78
C GLY A 407 6.96 35.00 -29.99
#